data_c8fef4046e44daf3e50f2d256addb67d
#
_entry.id   c8fef4046e44daf3e50f2d256addb67d
#
_cell.length_a   1.000
_cell.length_b   1.000
_cell.length_c   1.000
_cell.angle_alpha   90.00
_cell.angle_beta   90.00
_cell.angle_gamma   90.00
#
_symmetry.space_group_name_H-M   'P 1'
#
loop_
_entity.id
_entity.type
_entity.pdbx_description
1 polymer ?
#
loop_
_entity_poly.entity_id
_entity_poly.type
_entity_poly.pdbx_seq_one_letter_code
_entity_poly.pdbx_strand_id
1 'polypeptide(L)'
;NMSAEKTGEHQVTVSFDIENTGKMDASEVVQVYVHDIESSVPRPLKELKGYEKVFLKKGEKKRISVVLNEDAFSFYDMNQHRFVVEKGAFEILVGPASNQLPLKATVELSGSYSF
;
A
#
# COMPACT_ATOMS: atom_id res chain seq x y z
N ASN A 1 11.96 6.93 -4.01
CA ASN A 1 12.55 5.66 -4.41
C ASN A 1 11.74 4.47 -3.85
N MET A 2 10.70 4.12 -4.55
CA MET A 2 9.72 3.13 -4.11
C MET A 2 9.56 2.04 -5.15
N SER A 3 9.40 0.80 -4.70
CA SER A 3 9.05 -0.32 -5.55
C SER A 3 7.88 -1.09 -4.96
N ALA A 4 7.09 -1.71 -5.82
CA ALA A 4 6.02 -2.61 -5.41
C ALA A 4 6.12 -3.86 -6.26
N GLU A 5 6.27 -5.01 -5.60
CA GLU A 5 6.51 -6.28 -6.28
C GLU A 5 5.57 -7.36 -5.76
N LYS A 6 5.07 -8.17 -6.66
CA LYS A 6 4.30 -9.35 -6.30
C LYS A 6 5.29 -10.41 -5.79
N THR A 7 5.31 -10.62 -4.48
CA THR A 7 6.27 -11.51 -3.81
C THR A 7 5.71 -12.86 -3.44
N GLY A 8 4.40 -13.06 -3.63
CA GLY A 8 3.73 -14.33 -3.37
C GLY A 8 2.48 -14.42 -4.21
N GLU A 9 1.77 -15.53 -4.14
CA GLU A 9 0.58 -15.76 -4.96
C GLU A 9 -0.48 -14.67 -4.75
N HIS A 10 -0.69 -14.25 -3.50
CA HIS A 10 -1.67 -13.21 -3.16
C HIS A 10 -1.02 -12.13 -2.29
N GLN A 11 0.21 -11.76 -2.62
CA GLN A 11 1.00 -10.90 -1.75
C GLN A 11 1.83 -9.93 -2.57
N VAL A 12 1.84 -8.67 -2.14
CA VAL A 12 2.66 -7.61 -2.75
C VAL A 12 3.50 -6.99 -1.65
N THR A 13 4.80 -6.87 -1.89
CA THR A 13 5.71 -6.18 -0.98
C THR A 13 6.01 -4.79 -1.53
N VAL A 14 5.74 -3.78 -0.72
CA VAL A 14 6.01 -2.38 -1.03
C VAL A 14 7.25 -1.96 -0.27
N SER A 15 8.26 -1.50 -0.98
CA SER A 15 9.54 -1.07 -0.38
C SER A 15 9.82 0.37 -0.77
N PHE A 16 10.32 1.15 0.19
CA PHE A 16 10.62 2.55 -0.03
C PHE A 16 11.67 3.02 0.97
N ASP A 17 12.33 4.12 0.63
CA ASP A 17 13.32 4.74 1.51
C ASP A 17 12.70 5.92 2.24
N ILE A 18 13.01 6.08 3.51
CA ILE A 18 12.66 7.26 4.29
C ILE A 18 13.91 7.81 4.96
N GLU A 19 13.93 9.12 5.12
CA GLU A 19 15.09 9.82 5.67
C GLU A 19 14.63 10.90 6.65
N ASN A 20 15.34 11.00 7.77
CA ASN A 20 15.12 12.09 8.73
C ASN A 20 15.97 13.27 8.33
N THR A 21 15.38 14.27 7.69
CA THR A 21 16.05 15.51 7.30
C THR A 21 15.93 16.60 8.35
N GLY A 22 15.28 16.30 9.47
CA GLY A 22 15.13 17.25 10.57
C GLY A 22 16.38 17.38 11.41
N LYS A 23 16.30 18.21 12.43
CA LYS A 23 17.45 18.52 13.31
C LYS A 23 17.51 17.62 14.54
N MET A 24 16.54 16.76 14.73
CA MET A 24 16.41 15.90 15.91
C MET A 24 16.00 14.50 15.51
N ASP A 25 16.32 13.53 16.38
CA ASP A 25 15.78 12.19 16.27
C ASP A 25 14.25 12.25 16.36
N ALA A 26 13.57 11.43 15.57
CA ALA A 26 12.11 11.45 15.53
C ALA A 26 11.52 10.11 15.11
N SER A 27 10.28 9.89 15.51
CA SER A 27 9.48 8.77 15.02
C SER A 27 8.53 9.28 13.93
N GLU A 28 8.37 8.50 12.88
CA GLU A 28 7.45 8.79 11.79
C GLU A 28 6.48 7.63 11.61
N VAL A 29 5.23 7.94 11.29
CA VAL A 29 4.27 6.95 10.87
C VAL A 29 4.13 7.07 9.36
N VAL A 30 4.34 5.95 8.67
CA VAL A 30 4.19 5.89 7.23
C VAL A 30 2.90 5.13 6.92
N GLN A 31 2.04 5.72 6.11
CA GLN A 31 0.76 5.13 5.73
C GLN A 31 0.82 4.63 4.30
N VAL A 32 0.23 3.45 4.07
CA VAL A 32 0.15 2.83 2.75
C VAL A 32 -1.31 2.75 2.34
N TYR A 33 -1.64 3.39 1.24
CA TYR A 33 -2.98 3.40 0.68
C TYR A 33 -3.02 2.63 -0.63
N VAL A 34 -4.16 2.02 -0.91
CA VAL A 34 -4.40 1.29 -2.16
C VAL A 34 -5.61 1.89 -2.85
N HIS A 35 -5.47 2.13 -4.15
CA HIS A 35 -6.54 2.60 -5.03
C HIS A 35 -6.72 1.59 -6.15
N ASP A 36 -7.92 1.01 -6.26
CA ASP A 36 -8.26 0.11 -7.37
C ASP A 36 -8.68 0.94 -8.57
N ILE A 37 -7.81 0.98 -9.57
CA ILE A 37 -8.01 1.81 -10.77
C ILE A 37 -9.14 1.26 -11.65
N GLU A 38 -9.34 -0.06 -11.64
CA GLU A 38 -10.24 -0.76 -12.55
C GLU A 38 -11.35 -1.53 -11.82
N SER A 39 -11.88 -0.98 -10.74
CA SER A 39 -12.90 -1.67 -9.96
C SER A 39 -14.23 -1.76 -10.72
N SER A 40 -14.87 -2.92 -10.64
CA SER A 40 -16.20 -3.14 -11.22
C SER A 40 -17.32 -2.58 -10.33
N VAL A 41 -17.01 -2.20 -9.11
CA VAL A 41 -17.97 -1.65 -8.14
C VAL A 41 -17.47 -0.30 -7.63
N PRO A 42 -18.36 0.58 -7.14
CA PRO A 42 -17.91 1.83 -6.53
C PRO A 42 -17.05 1.55 -5.30
N ARG A 43 -15.87 2.16 -5.24
CA ARG A 43 -14.96 2.05 -4.12
C ARG A 43 -14.40 3.43 -3.78
N PRO A 44 -13.94 3.61 -2.54
CA PRO A 44 -13.25 4.84 -2.18
C PRO A 44 -12.06 5.08 -3.11
N LEU A 45 -11.74 6.36 -3.32
CA LEU A 45 -10.62 6.75 -4.17
C LEU A 45 -9.30 6.13 -3.68
N LYS A 46 -9.17 5.97 -2.37
CA LYS A 46 -8.04 5.30 -1.76
C LYS A 46 -8.44 4.78 -0.38
N GLU A 47 -7.83 3.66 0.01
CA GLU A 47 -8.11 3.02 1.29
C GLU A 47 -6.80 2.77 2.03
N LEU A 48 -6.77 3.09 3.33
CA LEU A 48 -5.61 2.79 4.18
C LEU A 48 -5.52 1.28 4.39
N LYS A 49 -4.44 0.67 3.94
CA LYS A 49 -4.25 -0.78 4.01
C LYS A 49 -3.05 -1.22 4.84
N GLY A 50 -2.19 -0.30 5.20
CA GLY A 50 -1.06 -0.62 6.04
C GLY A 50 -0.42 0.63 6.62
N TYR A 51 0.34 0.44 7.67
CA TYR A 51 1.13 1.53 8.24
C TYR A 51 2.32 0.94 8.98
N GLU A 52 3.35 1.77 9.16
CA GLU A 52 4.55 1.38 9.87
C GLU A 52 5.04 2.59 10.67
N LYS A 53 5.36 2.38 11.95
CA LYS A 53 5.97 3.41 12.77
C LYS A 53 7.47 3.17 12.78
N VAL A 54 8.24 4.16 12.40
CA VAL A 54 9.69 4.05 12.24
C VAL A 54 10.38 5.13 13.05
N PHE A 55 11.37 4.74 13.85
CA PHE A 55 12.24 5.67 14.55
C PHE A 55 13.47 5.94 13.70
N LEU A 56 13.79 7.21 13.47
CA LEU A 56 14.94 7.63 12.70
C LEU A 56 15.77 8.61 13.51
N LYS A 57 17.05 8.33 13.63
CA LYS A 57 18.00 9.28 14.19
C LYS A 57 18.18 10.43 13.21
N LYS A 58 18.63 11.57 13.72
CA LYS A 58 18.94 12.71 12.88
C LYS A 58 19.86 12.30 11.71
N GLY A 59 19.43 12.60 10.50
CA GLY A 59 20.19 12.27 9.28
C GLY A 59 20.12 10.82 8.86
N GLU A 60 19.41 9.97 9.60
CA GLU A 60 19.32 8.55 9.27
C GLU A 60 18.38 8.29 8.11
N LYS A 61 18.76 7.34 7.25
CA LYS A 61 17.96 6.85 6.14
C LYS A 61 17.73 5.36 6.33
N LYS A 62 16.49 4.92 6.16
CA LYS A 62 16.13 3.51 6.26
C LYS A 62 15.31 3.07 5.07
N ARG A 63 15.50 1.82 4.66
CA ARG A 63 14.62 1.17 3.69
C ARG A 63 13.58 0.36 4.44
N ILE A 64 12.31 0.66 4.15
CA ILE A 64 11.18 0.04 4.83
C ILE A 64 10.42 -0.84 3.82
N SER A 65 9.97 -2.00 4.27
CA SER A 65 9.13 -2.89 3.47
C SER A 65 7.83 -3.17 4.22
N VAL A 66 6.72 -3.05 3.51
CA VAL A 66 5.40 -3.37 4.04
C VAL A 66 4.79 -4.44 3.14
N VAL A 67 4.33 -5.52 3.75
CA VAL A 67 3.70 -6.62 3.02
C VAL A 67 2.20 -6.40 2.99
N LEU A 68 1.63 -6.38 1.80
CA LEU A 68 0.18 -6.29 1.59
C LEU A 68 -0.33 -7.65 1.15
N ASN A 69 -1.21 -8.22 1.94
CA ASN A 69 -1.83 -9.51 1.64
C ASN A 69 -3.09 -9.29 0.80
N GLU A 70 -3.77 -10.38 0.47
CA GLU A 70 -4.95 -10.33 -0.40
C GLU A 70 -6.05 -9.40 0.09
N ASP A 71 -6.23 -9.27 1.39
CA ASP A 71 -7.24 -8.38 1.98
C ASP A 71 -7.01 -6.90 1.63
N ALA A 72 -5.77 -6.51 1.37
CA ALA A 72 -5.44 -5.14 0.98
C ALA A 72 -6.05 -4.74 -0.38
N PHE A 73 -6.33 -5.72 -1.24
CA PHE A 73 -6.82 -5.49 -2.59
C PHE A 73 -8.27 -5.94 -2.77
N SER A 74 -8.90 -6.45 -1.71
CA SER A 74 -10.22 -7.04 -1.78
C SER A 74 -11.34 -6.06 -1.48
N PHE A 75 -12.53 -6.42 -1.92
CA PHE A 75 -13.77 -5.81 -1.46
C PHE A 75 -14.78 -6.91 -1.16
N TYR A 76 -15.79 -6.60 -0.36
CA TYR A 76 -16.83 -7.58 -0.05
C TYR A 76 -17.90 -7.56 -1.13
N ASP A 77 -18.11 -8.69 -1.77
CA ASP A 77 -19.12 -8.83 -2.82
C ASP A 77 -20.41 -9.36 -2.21
N MET A 78 -21.43 -8.51 -2.18
CA MET A 78 -22.73 -8.85 -1.61
C MET A 78 -23.43 -9.99 -2.34
N ASN A 79 -23.19 -10.15 -3.63
CA ASN A 79 -23.80 -11.22 -4.42
C ASN A 79 -23.19 -12.58 -4.11
N GLN A 80 -21.89 -12.61 -3.88
CA GLN A 80 -21.16 -13.85 -3.58
C GLN A 80 -21.04 -14.11 -2.08
N HIS A 81 -21.36 -13.13 -1.25
CA HIS A 81 -21.21 -13.20 0.21
C HIS A 81 -19.78 -13.57 0.62
N ARG A 82 -18.79 -12.97 -0.03
CA ARG A 82 -17.36 -13.20 0.25
C ARG A 82 -16.51 -12.04 -0.23
N PHE A 83 -15.27 -12.02 0.24
CA PHE A 83 -14.30 -11.04 -0.23
C PHE A 83 -13.75 -11.46 -1.59
N VAL A 84 -13.59 -10.49 -2.48
CA VAL A 84 -13.15 -10.70 -3.87
C VAL A 84 -12.00 -9.78 -4.17
N VAL A 85 -10.99 -10.31 -4.86
CA VAL A 85 -9.92 -9.52 -5.48
C VAL A 85 -10.11 -9.61 -6.97
N GLU A 86 -10.24 -8.47 -7.63
CA GLU A 86 -10.39 -8.42 -9.09
C GLU A 86 -9.04 -8.20 -9.77
N LYS A 87 -8.86 -8.81 -10.93
CA LYS A 87 -7.68 -8.54 -11.76
C LYS A 87 -7.69 -7.09 -12.20
N GLY A 88 -6.53 -6.55 -12.50
CA GLY A 88 -6.37 -5.21 -13.00
C GLY A 88 -5.28 -4.45 -12.29
N ALA A 89 -5.20 -3.15 -12.56
CA ALA A 89 -4.18 -2.28 -12.02
C ALA A 89 -4.63 -1.68 -10.69
N PHE A 90 -3.72 -1.69 -9.73
CA PHE A 90 -3.88 -1.04 -8.43
C PHE A 90 -2.77 -0.02 -8.25
N GLU A 91 -3.12 1.14 -7.75
CA GLU A 91 -2.13 2.16 -7.40
C GLU A 91 -1.85 2.09 -5.91
N ILE A 92 -0.57 2.07 -5.55
CA ILE A 92 -0.13 2.07 -4.16
C ILE A 92 0.49 3.42 -3.85
N LEU A 93 0.00 4.04 -2.78
CA LEU A 93 0.36 5.40 -2.40
C LEU A 93 0.94 5.37 -1.00
N VAL A 94 2.08 6.01 -0.81
CA VAL A 94 2.79 5.99 0.47
C VAL A 94 3.13 7.41 0.90
N GLY A 95 2.87 7.71 2.17
CA GLY A 95 3.22 8.99 2.74
C GLY A 95 2.84 9.11 4.20
N PRO A 96 3.10 10.27 4.82
CA PRO A 96 2.84 10.48 6.25
C PRO A 96 1.37 10.73 6.58
N ALA A 97 0.54 11.08 5.60
CA ALA A 97 -0.87 11.38 5.84
C ALA A 97 -1.66 11.20 4.55
N SER A 98 -2.99 11.07 4.67
CA SER A 98 -3.87 10.82 3.52
C SER A 98 -3.81 11.91 2.43
N ASN A 99 -3.42 13.11 2.80
CA ASN A 99 -3.29 14.24 1.87
C ASN A 99 -1.84 14.53 1.48
N GLN A 100 -0.91 13.69 1.90
CA GLN A 100 0.53 13.82 1.62
C GLN A 100 1.08 12.44 1.26
N LEU A 101 0.90 12.03 0.01
CA LEU A 101 1.30 10.72 -0.48
C LEU A 101 2.27 10.89 -1.65
N PRO A 102 3.54 11.29 -1.36
CA PRO A 102 4.49 11.62 -2.42
C PRO A 102 5.00 10.41 -3.21
N LEU A 103 4.88 9.21 -2.67
CA LEU A 103 5.36 8.01 -3.34
C LEU A 103 4.20 7.23 -3.94
N LYS A 104 4.34 6.82 -5.20
CA LYS A 104 3.33 6.07 -5.93
C LYS A 104 3.96 4.95 -6.73
N ALA A 105 3.29 3.82 -6.79
CA ALA A 105 3.65 2.72 -7.67
C ALA A 105 2.37 2.02 -8.12
N THR A 106 2.43 1.42 -9.30
CA THR A 106 1.32 0.64 -9.84
C THR A 106 1.70 -0.83 -9.86
N VAL A 107 0.78 -1.69 -9.45
CA VAL A 107 0.94 -3.13 -9.53
C VAL A 107 -0.27 -3.71 -10.24
N GLU A 108 -0.04 -4.71 -11.10
CA GLU A 108 -1.13 -5.41 -11.77
C GLU A 108 -1.30 -6.81 -11.19
N LEU A 109 -2.57 -7.14 -10.94
CA LEU A 109 -2.95 -8.48 -10.53
C LEU A 109 -3.52 -9.19 -11.76
N SER A 110 -2.94 -10.33 -12.11
CA SER A 110 -3.23 -11.02 -13.36
C SER A 110 -4.47 -11.90 -13.35
N GLY A 111 -5.08 -12.07 -12.19
CA GLY A 111 -6.27 -12.91 -12.07
C GLY A 111 -7.20 -12.45 -10.97
N SER A 112 -8.48 -12.79 -11.11
CA SER A 112 -9.49 -12.53 -10.10
C SER A 112 -9.69 -13.79 -9.26
N TYR A 113 -9.94 -13.61 -7.95
CA TYR A 113 -10.23 -14.72 -7.05
C TYR A 113 -11.04 -14.23 -5.85
N SER A 114 -11.62 -15.18 -5.11
CA SER A 114 -12.37 -14.86 -3.90
C SER A 114 -11.90 -15.71 -2.72
N PHE A 115 -12.16 -15.22 -1.52
CA PHE A 115 -11.76 -15.90 -0.29
C PHE A 115 -12.69 -15.58 0.88
#